data_0c47023b9c4e4a145a2028f60412baad
#
_entry.id   0c47023b9c4e4a145a2028f60412baad
#
_cell.length_a   1.000
_cell.length_b   1.000
_cell.length_c   1.000
_cell.angle_alpha   90.00
_cell.angle_beta   90.00
_cell.angle_gamma   90.00
#
_symmetry.space_group_name_H-M   'P 1'
#
loop_
_entity.id
_entity.type
_entity.pdbx_description
1 polymer ?
#
loop_
_entity_poly.entity_id
_entity_poly.type
_entity_poly.pdbx_seq_one_letter_code
_entity_poly.pdbx_strand_id
1 'polypeptide(L)'
;MLSQNVKRYIPLVVWIVVVITIICIPLKIIGYGFLPMDDALRHAAKAVSGKSWQQILVMRDDFQIDPSPGWQAILAWIHNWQNWGTESLVVFSVVALMLLVTLSALPWLRRPEAWLAALFAAAIFVPACTTRFARGRPYILTDAVLVTLLFLWSRIENDRPRRLALILTPLLVAASAWIHGSWYLLCLPVAAILLTGFWRSAIWYCGCWLAGSFLGCALTGHPIDFLFQSVRHMFGVFGNLVVNSQLEPELHPSDGETAAVLAVVVLILCRNIFPARNPRALLNPVFVMMVLGWLLGLKMRRFWWDFGTPAFMVWVAMELQEHFENHLSLDSARRLFITLGIAAGVFLGFTSDRENRWTANLTTEFLSPETPGIAGWLPESGGVVYNSDMDVFFQTFYKNPTADWRYILGFESGLMRPDDLETLRKIQWNHSAASEAYEPWVRKMRSADRMLLRGSGGSPPGIPELEWRYAASGLWIGRLPKSSTADGTSK
;
A
#
# COMPACT_ATOMS: atom_id res chain seq x y z
N MET A 1 -0.97 3.14 -47.70
CA MET A 1 0.28 2.53 -47.19
C MET A 1 1.18 3.63 -46.61
N LEU A 2 1.68 3.49 -45.38
CA LEU A 2 2.62 4.46 -44.81
C LEU A 2 3.95 4.43 -45.59
N SER A 3 4.58 5.60 -45.80
CA SER A 3 5.90 5.68 -46.44
C SER A 3 6.95 4.96 -45.59
N GLN A 4 8.04 4.47 -46.22
CA GLN A 4 9.12 3.77 -45.49
C GLN A 4 9.74 4.66 -44.39
N ASN A 5 9.81 5.96 -44.60
CA ASN A 5 10.33 6.91 -43.63
C ASN A 5 9.45 6.94 -42.36
N VAL A 6 8.13 6.88 -42.48
CA VAL A 6 7.21 6.87 -41.33
C VAL A 6 7.31 5.55 -40.55
N LYS A 7 7.46 4.43 -41.23
CA LYS A 7 7.58 3.12 -40.58
C LYS A 7 8.75 3.03 -39.60
N ARG A 8 9.89 3.67 -39.93
CA ARG A 8 11.10 3.68 -39.08
C ARG A 8 10.84 4.30 -37.70
N TYR A 9 9.89 5.21 -37.56
CA TYR A 9 9.60 5.87 -36.29
C TYR A 9 8.56 5.16 -35.44
N ILE A 10 7.86 4.13 -35.97
CA ILE A 10 6.82 3.42 -35.22
C ILE A 10 7.32 2.87 -33.86
N PRO A 11 8.48 2.22 -33.77
CA PRO A 11 8.96 1.75 -32.46
C PRO A 11 9.12 2.87 -31.44
N LEU A 12 9.65 4.02 -31.84
CA LEU A 12 9.81 5.19 -30.97
C LEU A 12 8.45 5.75 -30.56
N VAL A 13 7.52 5.88 -31.49
CA VAL A 13 6.14 6.38 -31.20
C VAL A 13 5.44 5.46 -30.22
N VAL A 14 5.57 4.13 -30.36
CA VAL A 14 5.02 3.14 -29.42
C VAL A 14 5.57 3.36 -28.01
N TRP A 15 6.89 3.53 -27.88
CA TRP A 15 7.50 3.84 -26.57
C TRP A 15 6.96 5.14 -25.97
N ILE A 16 6.86 6.20 -26.78
CA ILE A 16 6.31 7.49 -26.36
C ILE A 16 4.86 7.33 -25.88
N VAL A 17 4.02 6.64 -26.66
CA VAL A 17 2.61 6.38 -26.28
C VAL A 17 2.53 5.65 -24.96
N VAL A 18 3.32 4.58 -24.76
CA VAL A 18 3.33 3.80 -23.53
C VAL A 18 3.72 4.67 -22.34
N VAL A 19 4.84 5.39 -22.43
CA VAL A 19 5.35 6.21 -21.32
C VAL A 19 4.38 7.36 -21.00
N ILE A 20 3.87 8.06 -22.00
CA ILE A 20 2.89 9.14 -21.81
C ILE A 20 1.62 8.59 -21.14
N THR A 21 1.11 7.45 -21.61
CA THR A 21 -0.09 6.83 -21.00
C THR A 21 0.13 6.57 -19.51
N ILE A 22 1.27 5.96 -19.16
CA ILE A 22 1.61 5.66 -17.75
C ILE A 22 1.71 6.94 -16.92
N ILE A 23 2.33 8.00 -17.43
CA ILE A 23 2.46 9.28 -16.72
C ILE A 23 1.11 9.98 -16.57
N CYS A 24 0.26 9.94 -17.58
CA CYS A 24 -1.05 10.60 -17.54
C CYS A 24 -2.03 9.95 -16.56
N ILE A 25 -1.87 8.67 -16.21
CA ILE A 25 -2.76 7.98 -15.26
C ILE A 25 -2.75 8.65 -13.88
N PRO A 26 -1.64 8.70 -13.13
CA PRO A 26 -1.63 9.33 -11.82
C PRO A 26 -1.98 10.81 -11.88
N LEU A 27 -1.57 11.53 -12.92
CA LEU A 27 -1.90 12.95 -13.10
C LEU A 27 -3.43 13.14 -13.24
N LYS A 28 -4.11 12.25 -13.97
CA LYS A 28 -5.57 12.31 -14.09
C LYS A 28 -6.27 11.98 -12.77
N ILE A 29 -5.78 10.98 -12.02
CA ILE A 29 -6.33 10.62 -10.71
C ILE A 29 -6.20 11.80 -9.74
N ILE A 30 -5.03 12.42 -9.65
CA ILE A 30 -4.82 13.63 -8.82
C ILE A 30 -5.69 14.80 -9.33
N GLY A 31 -5.87 14.92 -10.64
CA GLY A 31 -6.72 15.95 -11.24
C GLY A 31 -8.22 15.84 -10.86
N TYR A 32 -8.68 14.73 -10.30
CA TYR A 32 -9.98 14.62 -9.65
C TYR A 32 -10.02 15.22 -8.24
N GLY A 33 -8.86 15.56 -7.67
CA GLY A 33 -8.74 15.93 -6.25
C GLY A 33 -8.60 14.71 -5.33
N PHE A 34 -8.24 13.54 -5.87
CA PHE A 34 -8.12 12.31 -5.10
C PHE A 34 -7.13 12.45 -3.94
N LEU A 35 -7.60 12.10 -2.75
CA LEU A 35 -6.81 11.98 -1.54
C LEU A 35 -7.04 10.56 -0.96
N PRO A 36 -6.00 9.73 -0.82
CA PRO A 36 -6.14 8.45 -0.13
C PRO A 36 -6.46 8.67 1.35
N MET A 37 -7.32 7.83 1.92
CA MET A 37 -7.82 8.00 3.29
C MET A 37 -7.11 7.10 4.30
N ASP A 38 -5.85 6.77 4.04
CA ASP A 38 -5.11 5.77 4.81
C ASP A 38 -3.64 6.17 5.07
N ASP A 39 -2.74 5.20 5.10
CA ASP A 39 -1.32 5.29 5.42
C ASP A 39 -0.57 6.47 4.80
N ALA A 40 -0.90 6.89 3.58
CA ALA A 40 -0.23 8.03 2.95
C ALA A 40 -0.41 9.32 3.77
N LEU A 41 -1.58 9.48 4.40
CA LEU A 41 -1.88 10.64 5.25
C LEU A 41 -0.94 10.69 6.46
N ARG A 42 -0.77 9.55 7.15
CA ARG A 42 0.10 9.49 8.34
C ARG A 42 1.58 9.67 8.01
N HIS A 43 2.02 9.15 6.86
CA HIS A 43 3.42 9.32 6.43
C HIS A 43 3.74 10.79 6.15
N ALA A 44 2.86 11.49 5.46
CA ALA A 44 3.00 12.92 5.21
C ALA A 44 2.95 13.73 6.51
N ALA A 45 1.97 13.47 7.38
CA ALA A 45 1.85 14.13 8.68
C ALA A 45 3.07 13.89 9.57
N LYS A 46 3.60 12.67 9.59
CA LYS A 46 4.80 12.30 10.35
C LYS A 46 6.03 13.09 9.88
N ALA A 47 6.20 13.23 8.56
CA ALA A 47 7.29 14.00 7.98
C ALA A 47 7.22 15.49 8.36
N VAL A 48 6.03 16.08 8.30
CA VAL A 48 5.80 17.49 8.68
C VAL A 48 5.93 17.69 10.19
N SER A 49 5.49 16.73 11.00
CA SER A 49 5.49 16.85 12.47
C SER A 49 6.89 16.90 13.07
N GLY A 50 7.87 16.23 12.46
CA GLY A 50 9.20 16.02 13.03
C GLY A 50 9.25 15.19 14.32
N LYS A 51 8.10 14.69 14.81
CA LYS A 51 7.95 13.98 16.09
C LYS A 51 8.29 12.50 15.97
N SER A 52 8.72 11.86 17.07
CA SER A 52 8.82 10.41 17.18
C SER A 52 7.42 9.76 17.29
N TRP A 53 7.31 8.45 17.03
CA TRP A 53 6.04 7.75 17.20
C TRP A 53 5.58 7.75 18.67
N GLN A 54 6.50 7.71 19.62
CA GLN A 54 6.19 7.80 21.06
C GLN A 54 5.60 9.16 21.48
N GLN A 55 5.91 10.21 20.72
CA GLN A 55 5.30 11.54 20.91
C GLN A 55 3.93 11.67 20.24
N ILE A 56 3.62 10.80 19.27
CA ILE A 56 2.36 10.80 18.52
C ILE A 56 1.37 9.79 19.08
N LEU A 57 1.84 8.62 19.52
CA LEU A 57 1.01 7.49 19.96
C LEU A 57 1.24 7.15 21.43
N VAL A 58 0.19 6.64 22.06
CA VAL A 58 0.28 5.90 23.33
C VAL A 58 0.52 4.43 22.96
N MET A 59 1.79 4.01 23.00
CA MET A 59 2.18 2.72 22.48
C MET A 59 3.01 1.91 23.49
N ARG A 60 3.21 0.62 23.21
CA ARG A 60 4.05 -0.27 24.00
C ARG A 60 5.52 0.11 23.86
N ASP A 61 6.32 -0.12 24.92
CA ASP A 61 7.70 0.37 25.02
C ASP A 61 8.71 -0.39 24.17
N ASP A 62 8.37 -1.60 23.71
CA ASP A 62 9.23 -2.48 22.91
C ASP A 62 9.24 -2.16 21.41
N PHE A 63 8.48 -1.16 20.97
CA PHE A 63 8.46 -0.69 19.59
C PHE A 63 9.13 0.67 19.48
N GLN A 64 10.37 0.70 18.99
CA GLN A 64 11.21 1.89 18.99
C GLN A 64 11.56 2.41 17.60
N ILE A 65 11.62 1.54 16.60
CA ILE A 65 12.08 1.88 15.25
C ILE A 65 10.87 2.01 14.31
N ASP A 66 10.85 3.08 13.53
CA ASP A 66 9.83 3.31 12.50
C ASP A 66 9.79 2.13 11.51
N PRO A 67 8.61 1.56 11.18
CA PRO A 67 8.50 0.46 10.22
C PRO A 67 8.84 0.87 8.77
N SER A 68 8.86 2.16 8.47
CA SER A 68 9.15 2.70 7.13
C SER A 68 10.18 3.85 7.19
N PRO A 69 11.38 3.61 7.77
CA PRO A 69 12.31 4.69 8.10
C PRO A 69 12.81 5.43 6.85
N GLY A 70 13.07 4.72 5.76
CA GLY A 70 13.54 5.33 4.52
C GLY A 70 12.48 6.18 3.85
N TRP A 71 11.22 5.75 3.84
CA TRP A 71 10.14 6.57 3.30
C TRP A 71 9.95 7.85 4.09
N GLN A 72 9.98 7.76 5.42
CA GLN A 72 9.93 8.93 6.29
C GLN A 72 11.09 9.89 6.04
N ALA A 73 12.31 9.37 5.88
CA ALA A 73 13.48 10.19 5.57
C ALA A 73 13.33 10.94 4.23
N ILE A 74 12.81 10.26 3.20
CA ILE A 74 12.54 10.88 1.88
C ILE A 74 11.52 12.00 2.00
N LEU A 75 10.37 11.75 2.65
CA LEU A 75 9.33 12.76 2.79
C LEU A 75 9.77 13.94 3.67
N ALA A 76 10.50 13.68 4.76
CA ALA A 76 11.06 14.73 5.61
C ALA A 76 12.11 15.57 4.85
N TRP A 77 12.96 14.93 4.03
CA TRP A 77 13.90 15.64 3.18
C TRP A 77 13.18 16.56 2.18
N ILE A 78 12.13 16.08 1.52
CA ILE A 78 11.31 16.89 0.58
C ILE A 78 10.62 18.02 1.31
N HIS A 79 10.02 17.77 2.49
CA HIS A 79 9.41 18.79 3.33
C HIS A 79 10.40 19.92 3.64
N ASN A 80 11.59 19.56 4.14
CA ASN A 80 12.61 20.53 4.53
C ASN A 80 13.19 21.31 3.34
N TRP A 81 13.31 20.66 2.16
CA TRP A 81 13.89 21.29 0.96
C TRP A 81 12.89 22.18 0.24
N GLN A 82 11.64 21.73 0.08
CA GLN A 82 10.61 22.43 -0.71
C GLN A 82 9.58 23.15 0.15
N ASN A 83 9.63 23.00 1.47
CA ASN A 83 8.62 23.49 2.42
C ASN A 83 7.20 22.98 2.08
N TRP A 84 7.08 21.75 1.55
CA TRP A 84 5.80 21.15 1.20
C TRP A 84 5.02 20.74 2.44
N GLY A 85 3.74 21.10 2.52
CA GLY A 85 2.82 20.63 3.55
C GLY A 85 2.38 19.18 3.33
N THR A 86 1.52 18.69 4.23
CA THR A 86 1.01 17.32 4.24
C THR A 86 0.34 16.94 2.91
N GLU A 87 -0.46 17.84 2.32
CA GLU A 87 -1.19 17.60 1.08
C GLU A 87 -0.24 17.35 -0.11
N SER A 88 0.74 18.24 -0.31
CA SER A 88 1.73 18.08 -1.39
C SER A 88 2.55 16.80 -1.26
N LEU A 89 2.88 16.39 -0.01
CA LEU A 89 3.61 15.14 0.25
C LEU A 89 2.76 13.90 -0.04
N VAL A 90 1.45 13.95 0.21
CA VAL A 90 0.53 12.86 -0.16
C VAL A 90 0.42 12.75 -1.68
N VAL A 91 0.23 13.88 -2.39
CA VAL A 91 0.20 13.92 -3.86
C VAL A 91 1.50 13.35 -4.44
N PHE A 92 2.64 13.76 -3.91
CA PHE A 92 3.94 13.20 -4.30
C PHE A 92 4.00 11.70 -4.09
N SER A 93 3.55 11.20 -2.93
CA SER A 93 3.56 9.77 -2.61
C SER A 93 2.72 8.96 -3.59
N VAL A 94 1.51 9.44 -3.92
CA VAL A 94 0.63 8.80 -4.89
C VAL A 94 1.27 8.75 -6.27
N VAL A 95 1.75 9.89 -6.77
CA VAL A 95 2.32 9.99 -8.13
C VAL A 95 3.62 9.19 -8.23
N ALA A 96 4.56 9.41 -7.32
CA ALA A 96 5.88 8.79 -7.38
C ALA A 96 5.81 7.26 -7.26
N LEU A 97 5.05 6.72 -6.30
CA LEU A 97 4.96 5.29 -6.09
C LEU A 97 4.17 4.59 -7.21
N MET A 98 3.10 5.21 -7.70
CA MET A 98 2.34 4.68 -8.83
C MET A 98 3.19 4.66 -10.12
N LEU A 99 3.96 5.71 -10.40
CA LEU A 99 4.90 5.73 -11.52
C LEU A 99 5.99 4.68 -11.33
N LEU A 100 6.51 4.50 -10.12
CA LEU A 100 7.57 3.55 -9.84
C LEU A 100 7.12 2.11 -10.18
N VAL A 101 5.94 1.68 -9.72
CA VAL A 101 5.46 0.32 -10.00
C VAL A 101 5.07 0.15 -11.48
N THR A 102 4.45 1.15 -12.09
CA THR A 102 3.99 1.05 -13.48
C THR A 102 5.12 1.18 -14.51
N LEU A 103 6.24 1.83 -14.16
CA LEU A 103 7.43 1.94 -15.02
C LEU A 103 8.45 0.82 -14.79
N SER A 104 8.40 0.10 -13.66
CA SER A 104 9.42 -0.88 -13.23
C SER A 104 9.68 -2.00 -14.21
N ALA A 105 8.69 -2.38 -15.03
CA ALA A 105 8.80 -3.45 -16.02
C ALA A 105 9.45 -2.99 -17.35
N LEU A 106 9.35 -1.70 -17.70
CA LEU A 106 9.72 -1.20 -19.01
C LEU A 106 11.18 -1.49 -19.42
N PRO A 107 12.19 -1.38 -18.54
CA PRO A 107 13.58 -1.67 -18.89
C PRO A 107 13.82 -3.12 -19.31
N TRP A 108 12.93 -4.04 -18.97
CA TRP A 108 13.08 -5.49 -19.17
C TRP A 108 12.37 -6.01 -20.43
N LEU A 109 11.58 -5.17 -21.07
CA LEU A 109 10.74 -5.54 -22.21
C LEU A 109 11.22 -4.89 -23.51
N ARG A 110 11.19 -5.68 -24.59
CA ARG A 110 11.40 -5.19 -25.96
C ARG A 110 10.12 -4.62 -26.57
N ARG A 111 8.99 -5.06 -26.04
CA ARG A 111 7.64 -4.72 -26.47
C ARG A 111 6.90 -4.04 -25.32
N PRO A 112 7.06 -2.72 -25.12
CA PRO A 112 6.46 -2.02 -24.00
C PRO A 112 4.92 -2.06 -24.01
N GLU A 113 4.31 -2.24 -25.18
CA GLU A 113 2.87 -2.46 -25.34
C GLU A 113 2.38 -3.73 -24.66
N ALA A 114 3.24 -4.74 -24.45
CA ALA A 114 2.90 -5.95 -23.70
C ALA A 114 2.69 -5.63 -22.20
N TRP A 115 3.46 -4.69 -21.66
CA TRP A 115 3.26 -4.23 -20.29
C TRP A 115 1.96 -3.46 -20.12
N LEU A 116 1.64 -2.54 -21.05
CA LEU A 116 0.34 -1.87 -21.03
C LEU A 116 -0.81 -2.89 -21.07
N ALA A 117 -0.70 -3.93 -21.92
CA ALA A 117 -1.73 -4.95 -21.98
C ALA A 117 -1.83 -5.77 -20.68
N ALA A 118 -0.71 -6.01 -19.97
CA ALA A 118 -0.71 -6.65 -18.66
C ALA A 118 -1.35 -5.76 -17.58
N LEU A 119 -1.06 -4.45 -17.59
CA LEU A 119 -1.74 -3.49 -16.73
C LEU A 119 -3.26 -3.42 -17.01
N PHE A 120 -3.64 -3.47 -18.29
CA PHE A 120 -5.05 -3.52 -18.67
C PHE A 120 -5.73 -4.79 -18.17
N ALA A 121 -5.08 -5.94 -18.33
CA ALA A 121 -5.57 -7.19 -17.78
C ALA A 121 -5.73 -7.12 -16.25
N ALA A 122 -4.75 -6.55 -15.55
CA ALA A 122 -4.84 -6.35 -14.09
C ALA A 122 -6.02 -5.44 -13.72
N ALA A 123 -6.23 -4.35 -14.45
CA ALA A 123 -7.36 -3.44 -14.19
C ALA A 123 -8.73 -4.11 -14.37
N ILE A 124 -8.84 -5.10 -15.27
CA ILE A 124 -10.09 -5.83 -15.53
C ILE A 124 -10.27 -7.00 -14.56
N PHE A 125 -9.23 -7.82 -14.40
CA PHE A 125 -9.33 -9.10 -13.69
C PHE A 125 -8.99 -9.01 -12.21
N VAL A 126 -8.28 -7.93 -11.79
CA VAL A 126 -7.94 -7.61 -10.39
C VAL A 126 -8.25 -6.14 -10.13
N PRO A 127 -9.54 -5.72 -10.10
CA PRO A 127 -9.91 -4.29 -10.03
C PRO A 127 -9.29 -3.55 -8.83
N ALA A 128 -9.09 -4.24 -7.71
CA ALA A 128 -8.43 -3.69 -6.52
C ALA A 128 -7.00 -3.17 -6.81
N CYS A 129 -6.31 -3.69 -7.83
CA CYS A 129 -4.98 -3.26 -8.24
C CYS A 129 -4.92 -1.76 -8.55
N THR A 130 -5.94 -1.21 -9.21
CA THR A 130 -5.96 0.20 -9.61
C THR A 130 -5.99 1.14 -8.41
N THR A 131 -6.83 0.86 -7.42
CA THR A 131 -6.93 1.65 -6.20
C THR A 131 -5.71 1.44 -5.29
N ARG A 132 -5.17 0.23 -5.20
CA ARG A 132 -3.96 -0.03 -4.42
C ARG A 132 -2.77 0.77 -4.91
N PHE A 133 -2.53 0.84 -6.21
CA PHE A 133 -1.41 1.62 -6.75
C PHE A 133 -1.55 3.13 -6.51
N ALA A 134 -2.77 3.62 -6.37
CA ALA A 134 -3.04 5.02 -6.06
C ALA A 134 -2.99 5.37 -4.56
N ARG A 135 -2.83 4.40 -3.66
CA ARG A 135 -2.86 4.66 -2.20
C ARG A 135 -1.67 5.46 -1.67
N GLY A 136 -0.58 5.58 -2.42
CA GLY A 136 0.62 6.31 -1.97
C GLY A 136 1.32 5.67 -0.76
N ARG A 137 1.11 4.37 -0.52
CA ARG A 137 1.73 3.61 0.56
C ARG A 137 3.13 3.12 0.18
N PRO A 138 4.13 3.17 1.06
CA PRO A 138 5.51 2.78 0.73
C PRO A 138 5.67 1.31 0.31
N TYR A 139 4.75 0.40 0.64
CA TYR A 139 4.80 -0.99 0.17
C TYR A 139 4.73 -1.10 -1.36
N ILE A 140 4.15 -0.13 -2.08
CA ILE A 140 4.09 -0.10 -3.56
C ILE A 140 5.50 -0.11 -4.16
N LEU A 141 6.49 0.45 -3.46
CA LEU A 141 7.89 0.29 -3.85
C LEU A 141 8.33 -1.18 -3.77
N THR A 142 7.89 -1.92 -2.76
CA THR A 142 8.17 -3.38 -2.68
C THR A 142 7.55 -4.12 -3.86
N ASP A 143 6.35 -3.73 -4.32
CA ASP A 143 5.74 -4.30 -5.53
C ASP A 143 6.57 -3.98 -6.79
N ALA A 144 7.06 -2.74 -6.92
CA ALA A 144 7.95 -2.35 -8.03
C ALA A 144 9.27 -3.12 -8.01
N VAL A 145 9.84 -3.33 -6.83
CA VAL A 145 11.02 -4.18 -6.63
C VAL A 145 10.71 -5.61 -7.03
N LEU A 146 9.59 -6.17 -6.59
CA LEU A 146 9.19 -7.54 -6.94
C LEU A 146 8.99 -7.71 -8.44
N VAL A 147 8.31 -6.79 -9.12
CA VAL A 147 8.17 -6.79 -10.60
C VAL A 147 9.54 -6.86 -11.25
N THR A 148 10.47 -6.00 -10.82
CA THR A 148 11.84 -5.98 -11.35
C THR A 148 12.58 -7.29 -11.08
N LEU A 149 12.50 -7.84 -9.87
CA LEU A 149 13.13 -9.11 -9.50
C LEU A 149 12.56 -10.27 -10.32
N LEU A 150 11.24 -10.30 -10.53
CA LEU A 150 10.61 -11.34 -11.34
C LEU A 150 11.12 -11.32 -12.79
N PHE A 151 11.30 -10.16 -13.42
CA PHE A 151 11.93 -10.06 -14.73
C PHE A 151 13.41 -10.50 -14.73
N LEU A 152 14.18 -10.10 -13.72
CA LEU A 152 15.59 -10.47 -13.59
C LEU A 152 15.79 -11.98 -13.46
N TRP A 153 14.89 -12.64 -12.70
CA TRP A 153 14.98 -14.08 -12.40
C TRP A 153 14.05 -14.96 -13.23
N SER A 154 13.31 -14.40 -14.20
CA SER A 154 12.48 -15.17 -15.13
C SER A 154 13.29 -15.98 -16.15
N ARG A 155 14.52 -15.55 -16.45
CA ARG A 155 15.39 -16.13 -17.47
C ARG A 155 16.62 -16.76 -16.83
N ILE A 156 16.43 -17.96 -16.28
CA ILE A 156 17.50 -18.77 -15.70
C ILE A 156 17.97 -19.77 -16.77
N GLU A 157 19.24 -19.69 -17.14
CA GLU A 157 19.86 -20.59 -18.13
C GLU A 157 20.80 -21.57 -17.42
N ASN A 158 20.61 -22.87 -17.61
CA ASN A 158 21.43 -23.93 -16.99
C ASN A 158 21.61 -23.77 -15.47
N ASP A 159 20.54 -23.37 -14.76
CA ASP A 159 20.52 -23.08 -13.31
C ASP A 159 21.60 -22.08 -12.88
N ARG A 160 21.88 -21.09 -13.72
CA ARG A 160 22.81 -19.99 -13.45
C ARG A 160 22.11 -18.65 -13.60
N PRO A 161 22.10 -17.82 -12.57
CA PRO A 161 21.55 -16.48 -12.66
C PRO A 161 22.45 -15.57 -13.51
N ARG A 162 21.84 -14.57 -14.13
CA ARG A 162 22.58 -13.52 -14.82
C ARG A 162 23.37 -12.66 -13.84
N ARG A 163 24.56 -12.20 -14.21
CA ARG A 163 25.38 -11.29 -13.39
C ARG A 163 24.61 -10.05 -12.93
N LEU A 164 23.80 -9.47 -13.82
CA LEU A 164 22.97 -8.32 -13.50
C LEU A 164 21.96 -8.61 -12.38
N ALA A 165 21.36 -9.81 -12.36
CA ALA A 165 20.45 -10.22 -11.29
C ALA A 165 21.18 -10.29 -9.94
N LEU A 166 22.41 -10.82 -9.91
CA LEU A 166 23.22 -10.89 -8.68
C LEU A 166 23.61 -9.52 -8.13
N ILE A 167 23.82 -8.53 -9.00
CA ILE A 167 24.18 -7.15 -8.58
C ILE A 167 22.95 -6.37 -8.13
N LEU A 168 21.87 -6.42 -8.93
CA LEU A 168 20.68 -5.60 -8.66
C LEU A 168 19.83 -6.15 -7.52
N THR A 169 19.76 -7.47 -7.32
CA THR A 169 18.91 -8.04 -6.28
C THR A 169 19.23 -7.50 -4.87
N PRO A 170 20.49 -7.53 -4.39
CA PRO A 170 20.77 -7.01 -3.05
C PRO A 170 20.49 -5.50 -2.93
N LEU A 171 20.71 -4.70 -3.97
CA LEU A 171 20.42 -3.26 -3.94
C LEU A 171 18.91 -2.98 -3.89
N LEU A 172 18.13 -3.70 -4.69
CA LEU A 172 16.67 -3.57 -4.72
C LEU A 172 16.04 -4.04 -3.40
N VAL A 173 16.50 -5.16 -2.87
CA VAL A 173 16.06 -5.66 -1.57
C VAL A 173 16.45 -4.69 -0.45
N ALA A 174 17.66 -4.12 -0.49
CA ALA A 174 18.09 -3.11 0.49
C ALA A 174 17.20 -1.87 0.45
N ALA A 175 16.89 -1.35 -0.73
CA ALA A 175 15.97 -0.23 -0.90
C ALA A 175 14.58 -0.56 -0.34
N SER A 176 14.03 -1.74 -0.66
CA SER A 176 12.73 -2.19 -0.14
C SER A 176 12.75 -2.33 1.39
N ALA A 177 13.79 -2.96 1.96
CA ALA A 177 13.93 -3.15 3.41
C ALA A 177 14.02 -1.83 4.18
N TRP A 178 14.73 -0.85 3.63
CA TRP A 178 14.88 0.47 4.24
C TRP A 178 13.60 1.31 4.13
N ILE A 179 12.94 1.28 2.96
CA ILE A 179 11.74 2.09 2.71
C ILE A 179 10.50 1.52 3.38
N HIS A 180 10.38 0.17 3.37
CA HIS A 180 9.24 -0.52 3.95
C HIS A 180 9.69 -1.86 4.55
N GLY A 181 9.64 -2.01 5.86
CA GLY A 181 10.19 -3.12 6.63
C GLY A 181 9.71 -4.55 6.30
N SER A 182 9.05 -4.77 5.17
CA SER A 182 8.56 -6.10 4.71
C SER A 182 9.61 -6.94 3.99
N TRP A 183 10.89 -6.73 4.27
CA TRP A 183 12.02 -7.43 3.66
C TRP A 183 11.88 -8.96 3.68
N TYR A 184 11.30 -9.52 4.74
CA TYR A 184 11.11 -10.96 4.94
C TYR A 184 10.19 -11.59 3.88
N LEU A 185 9.24 -10.84 3.33
CA LEU A 185 8.33 -11.33 2.30
C LEU A 185 9.03 -11.53 0.94
N LEU A 186 10.15 -10.84 0.68
CA LEU A 186 10.95 -11.03 -0.52
C LEU A 186 11.72 -12.38 -0.52
N CYS A 187 11.54 -13.25 0.50
CA CYS A 187 11.97 -14.64 0.45
C CYS A 187 11.06 -15.53 -0.45
N LEU A 188 9.82 -15.14 -0.72
CA LEU A 188 8.86 -15.95 -1.50
C LEU A 188 9.38 -16.33 -2.90
N PRO A 189 10.10 -15.48 -3.67
CA PRO A 189 10.72 -15.90 -4.90
C PRO A 189 11.73 -17.04 -4.76
N VAL A 190 12.36 -17.24 -3.58
CA VAL A 190 13.22 -18.41 -3.32
C VAL A 190 12.40 -19.69 -3.50
N ALA A 191 11.20 -19.75 -2.89
CA ALA A 191 10.32 -20.90 -3.02
C ALA A 191 9.88 -21.13 -4.48
N ALA A 192 9.53 -20.04 -5.20
CA ALA A 192 9.15 -20.13 -6.60
C ALA A 192 10.28 -20.67 -7.49
N ILE A 193 11.52 -20.21 -7.29
CA ILE A 193 12.70 -20.68 -8.03
C ILE A 193 13.01 -22.14 -7.69
N LEU A 194 12.92 -22.53 -6.40
CA LEU A 194 13.12 -23.93 -5.97
C LEU A 194 12.10 -24.88 -6.60
N LEU A 195 10.82 -24.52 -6.60
CA LEU A 195 9.75 -25.34 -7.15
C LEU A 195 9.87 -25.54 -8.67
N THR A 196 10.58 -24.66 -9.36
CA THR A 196 10.91 -24.82 -10.79
C THR A 196 12.16 -25.68 -11.02
N GLY A 197 12.81 -26.18 -9.97
CA GLY A 197 13.99 -27.06 -10.07
C GLY A 197 15.32 -26.31 -10.17
N PHE A 198 15.35 -25.00 -10.08
CA PHE A 198 16.56 -24.18 -10.17
C PHE A 198 17.20 -23.97 -8.79
N TRP A 199 17.71 -25.04 -8.17
CA TRP A 199 18.17 -24.99 -6.78
C TRP A 199 19.42 -24.12 -6.56
N ARG A 200 20.38 -24.09 -7.53
CA ARG A 200 21.57 -23.22 -7.46
C ARG A 200 21.17 -21.74 -7.52
N SER A 201 20.28 -21.42 -8.45
CA SER A 201 19.75 -20.08 -8.59
C SER A 201 18.97 -19.64 -7.36
N ALA A 202 18.22 -20.54 -6.71
CA ALA A 202 17.53 -20.25 -5.45
C ALA A 202 18.52 -19.94 -4.32
N ILE A 203 19.65 -20.67 -4.22
CA ILE A 203 20.72 -20.36 -3.25
C ILE A 203 21.31 -18.97 -3.51
N TRP A 204 21.61 -18.64 -4.77
CA TRP A 204 22.11 -17.31 -5.12
C TRP A 204 21.11 -16.20 -4.79
N TYR A 205 19.84 -16.41 -5.13
CA TYR A 205 18.79 -15.44 -4.76
C TYR A 205 18.71 -15.26 -3.25
N CYS A 206 18.71 -16.36 -2.50
CA CYS A 206 18.67 -16.34 -1.03
C CYS A 206 19.86 -15.55 -0.44
N GLY A 207 21.06 -15.77 -0.93
CA GLY A 207 22.26 -15.01 -0.53
C GLY A 207 22.13 -13.51 -0.84
N CYS A 208 21.65 -13.16 -2.03
CA CYS A 208 21.39 -11.77 -2.41
C CYS A 208 20.29 -11.13 -1.56
N TRP A 209 19.20 -11.86 -1.29
CA TRP A 209 18.12 -11.41 -0.41
C TRP A 209 18.60 -11.14 1.02
N LEU A 210 19.34 -12.06 1.63
CA LEU A 210 19.90 -11.87 2.98
C LEU A 210 20.85 -10.68 3.03
N ALA A 211 21.79 -10.58 2.06
CA ALA A 211 22.73 -9.45 1.99
C ALA A 211 21.99 -8.12 1.82
N GLY A 212 21.01 -8.07 0.91
CA GLY A 212 20.21 -6.86 0.68
C GLY A 212 19.38 -6.47 1.90
N SER A 213 18.73 -7.44 2.56
CA SER A 213 17.97 -7.20 3.79
C SER A 213 18.85 -6.61 4.89
N PHE A 214 20.03 -7.19 5.12
CA PHE A 214 20.97 -6.68 6.09
C PHE A 214 21.45 -5.26 5.74
N LEU A 215 21.80 -5.00 4.47
CA LEU A 215 22.22 -3.67 4.03
C LEU A 215 21.11 -2.62 4.24
N GLY A 216 19.86 -2.96 3.87
CA GLY A 216 18.72 -2.05 4.06
C GLY A 216 18.44 -1.76 5.52
N CYS A 217 18.52 -2.79 6.38
CA CYS A 217 18.37 -2.63 7.81
C CYS A 217 19.54 -1.84 8.43
N ALA A 218 20.75 -1.95 7.88
CA ALA A 218 21.91 -1.19 8.34
C ALA A 218 21.72 0.33 8.13
N LEU A 219 20.97 0.74 7.11
CA LEU A 219 20.64 2.15 6.87
C LEU A 219 19.72 2.75 7.95
N THR A 220 19.10 1.94 8.80
CA THR A 220 18.34 2.42 9.97
C THR A 220 19.21 2.83 11.16
N GLY A 221 20.48 2.49 11.15
CA GLY A 221 21.41 2.65 12.29
C GLY A 221 21.30 1.52 13.34
N HIS A 222 20.25 0.70 13.29
CA HIS A 222 19.97 -0.38 14.24
C HIS A 222 19.61 -1.69 13.49
N PRO A 223 20.55 -2.29 12.71
CA PRO A 223 20.23 -3.38 11.78
C PRO A 223 19.63 -4.61 12.47
N ILE A 224 20.21 -5.02 13.58
CA ILE A 224 19.77 -6.22 14.30
C ILE A 224 18.39 -6.00 14.93
N ASP A 225 18.22 -4.88 15.62
CA ASP A 225 16.96 -4.56 16.31
C ASP A 225 15.84 -4.41 15.30
N PHE A 226 16.10 -3.77 14.15
CA PHE A 226 15.10 -3.61 13.08
C PHE A 226 14.70 -4.95 12.45
N LEU A 227 15.66 -5.85 12.19
CA LEU A 227 15.37 -7.21 11.71
C LEU A 227 14.46 -7.96 12.69
N PHE A 228 14.82 -7.99 13.98
CA PHE A 228 14.04 -8.68 15.00
C PHE A 228 12.69 -8.01 15.24
N GLN A 229 12.64 -6.68 15.30
CA GLN A 229 11.39 -5.96 15.48
C GLN A 229 10.40 -6.25 14.34
N SER A 230 10.86 -6.22 13.07
CA SER A 230 10.02 -6.47 11.90
C SER A 230 9.43 -7.88 11.92
N VAL A 231 10.25 -8.89 12.25
CA VAL A 231 9.81 -10.29 12.33
C VAL A 231 8.86 -10.50 13.51
N ARG A 232 9.22 -9.99 14.71
CA ARG A 232 8.38 -10.07 15.89
C ARG A 232 7.03 -9.39 15.70
N HIS A 233 7.03 -8.24 15.04
CA HIS A 233 5.82 -7.51 14.70
C HIS A 233 4.92 -8.33 13.76
N MET A 234 5.48 -8.92 12.71
CA MET A 234 4.77 -9.82 11.82
C MET A 234 4.09 -10.98 12.57
N PHE A 235 4.85 -11.68 13.44
CA PHE A 235 4.29 -12.78 14.22
C PHE A 235 3.20 -12.31 15.20
N GLY A 236 3.31 -11.09 15.73
CA GLY A 236 2.26 -10.49 16.56
C GLY A 236 0.97 -10.24 15.78
N VAL A 237 1.09 -9.77 14.53
CA VAL A 237 -0.06 -9.59 13.62
C VAL A 237 -0.69 -10.94 13.25
N PHE A 238 0.10 -11.94 12.87
CA PHE A 238 -0.42 -13.27 12.53
C PHE A 238 -0.97 -14.05 13.74
N GLY A 239 -0.46 -13.81 14.95
CA GLY A 239 -0.89 -14.50 16.16
C GLY A 239 -2.30 -14.11 16.65
N ASN A 240 -2.82 -12.96 16.22
CA ASN A 240 -4.13 -12.43 16.60
C ASN A 240 -5.06 -12.26 15.39
N LEU A 241 -5.12 -13.24 14.50
CA LEU A 241 -5.83 -13.20 13.23
C LEU A 241 -7.30 -12.72 13.35
N VAL A 242 -8.02 -13.07 14.39
CA VAL A 242 -9.43 -12.69 14.55
C VAL A 242 -9.57 -11.17 14.71
N VAL A 243 -8.74 -10.56 15.55
CA VAL A 243 -8.83 -9.10 15.81
C VAL A 243 -8.28 -8.30 14.65
N ASN A 244 -7.15 -8.72 14.11
CA ASN A 244 -6.53 -8.01 12.99
C ASN A 244 -7.36 -8.14 11.71
N SER A 245 -8.03 -9.28 11.49
CA SER A 245 -8.95 -9.43 10.36
C SER A 245 -10.18 -8.53 10.49
N GLN A 246 -10.69 -8.27 11.67
CA GLN A 246 -11.82 -7.35 11.86
C GLN A 246 -11.45 -5.89 11.57
N LEU A 247 -10.20 -5.50 11.84
CA LEU A 247 -9.72 -4.14 11.66
C LEU A 247 -9.14 -3.88 10.27
N GLU A 248 -8.61 -4.92 9.62
CA GLU A 248 -7.90 -4.79 8.36
C GLU A 248 -8.44 -5.75 7.29
N PRO A 249 -9.27 -5.29 6.36
CA PRO A 249 -9.84 -6.12 5.28
C PRO A 249 -8.78 -6.83 4.42
N GLU A 250 -7.55 -6.35 4.42
CA GLU A 250 -6.43 -6.95 3.69
C GLU A 250 -5.99 -8.31 4.27
N LEU A 251 -6.30 -8.56 5.54
CA LEU A 251 -5.98 -9.82 6.24
C LEU A 251 -7.08 -10.87 6.08
N HIS A 252 -8.22 -10.53 5.48
CA HIS A 252 -9.27 -11.49 5.16
C HIS A 252 -8.82 -12.46 4.06
N PRO A 253 -9.39 -13.66 4.00
CA PRO A 253 -9.25 -14.55 2.86
C PRO A 253 -9.67 -13.86 1.55
N SER A 254 -8.98 -14.17 0.45
CA SER A 254 -9.42 -13.78 -0.89
C SER A 254 -10.60 -14.64 -1.34
N ASP A 255 -11.50 -14.05 -2.15
CA ASP A 255 -12.59 -14.76 -2.80
C ASP A 255 -12.13 -15.68 -3.95
N GLY A 256 -10.79 -15.93 -4.03
CA GLY A 256 -10.17 -16.79 -5.03
C GLY A 256 -9.87 -16.10 -6.35
N GLU A 257 -10.23 -14.81 -6.49
CA GLU A 257 -9.96 -13.98 -7.68
C GLU A 257 -10.30 -14.72 -8.99
N THR A 258 -11.50 -15.29 -9.04
CA THR A 258 -11.95 -16.21 -10.10
C THR A 258 -11.74 -15.66 -11.51
N ALA A 259 -11.92 -14.35 -11.72
CA ALA A 259 -11.72 -13.71 -13.02
C ALA A 259 -10.25 -13.77 -13.47
N ALA A 260 -9.29 -13.56 -12.56
CA ALA A 260 -7.86 -13.66 -12.85
C ALA A 260 -7.46 -15.12 -13.16
N VAL A 261 -7.97 -16.08 -12.38
CA VAL A 261 -7.75 -17.52 -12.63
C VAL A 261 -8.28 -17.93 -13.99
N LEU A 262 -9.50 -17.52 -14.37
CA LEU A 262 -10.08 -17.80 -15.68
C LEU A 262 -9.23 -17.17 -16.79
N ALA A 263 -8.76 -15.94 -16.64
CA ALA A 263 -7.87 -15.30 -17.61
C ALA A 263 -6.59 -16.10 -17.82
N VAL A 264 -5.97 -16.58 -16.73
CA VAL A 264 -4.78 -17.45 -16.80
C VAL A 264 -5.09 -18.75 -17.54
N VAL A 265 -6.20 -19.43 -17.23
CA VAL A 265 -6.63 -20.66 -17.88
C VAL A 265 -6.83 -20.42 -19.39
N VAL A 266 -7.55 -19.34 -19.77
CA VAL A 266 -7.76 -18.98 -21.18
C VAL A 266 -6.41 -18.75 -21.89
N LEU A 267 -5.49 -18.02 -21.28
CA LEU A 267 -4.16 -17.79 -21.87
C LEU A 267 -3.37 -19.09 -22.03
N ILE A 268 -3.44 -20.01 -21.08
CA ILE A 268 -2.80 -21.34 -21.17
C ILE A 268 -3.43 -22.16 -22.31
N LEU A 269 -4.77 -22.15 -22.43
CA LEU A 269 -5.46 -22.85 -23.52
C LEU A 269 -5.10 -22.26 -24.90
N CYS A 270 -5.12 -20.92 -25.02
CA CYS A 270 -4.70 -20.24 -26.24
C CYS A 270 -3.24 -20.58 -26.61
N ARG A 271 -2.35 -20.66 -25.60
CA ARG A 271 -0.98 -21.08 -25.80
C ARG A 271 -0.86 -22.49 -26.37
N ASN A 272 -1.64 -23.45 -25.88
CA ASN A 272 -1.62 -24.85 -26.29
C ASN A 272 -2.21 -25.07 -27.70
N ILE A 273 -3.08 -24.17 -28.16
CA ILE A 273 -3.63 -24.20 -29.53
C ILE A 273 -2.57 -23.85 -30.58
N PHE A 274 -1.49 -23.16 -30.19
CA PHE A 274 -0.38 -22.80 -31.07
C PHE A 274 0.81 -23.74 -30.84
N PRO A 275 0.98 -24.81 -31.69
CA PRO A 275 1.87 -25.97 -31.44
C PRO A 275 3.38 -25.66 -31.39
N ALA A 276 3.81 -24.44 -31.66
CA ALA A 276 5.23 -24.08 -31.69
C ALA A 276 5.80 -23.69 -30.31
N ARG A 277 5.00 -23.74 -29.22
CA ARG A 277 5.43 -23.23 -27.92
C ARG A 277 5.84 -24.32 -26.93
N ASN A 278 6.98 -24.10 -26.31
CA ASN A 278 7.57 -25.01 -25.33
C ASN A 278 6.71 -25.14 -24.06
N PRO A 279 6.22 -26.36 -23.72
CA PRO A 279 5.42 -26.56 -22.48
C PRO A 279 6.20 -26.23 -21.19
N ARG A 280 7.54 -26.22 -21.23
CA ARG A 280 8.38 -25.80 -20.09
C ARG A 280 8.20 -24.33 -19.67
N ALA A 281 7.53 -23.52 -20.48
CA ALA A 281 7.29 -22.12 -20.14
C ALA A 281 6.28 -21.93 -18.98
N LEU A 282 5.47 -22.95 -18.64
CA LEU A 282 4.64 -22.95 -17.42
C LEU A 282 5.47 -23.25 -16.15
N LEU A 283 6.62 -23.90 -16.27
CA LEU A 283 7.58 -24.11 -15.20
C LEU A 283 8.55 -22.91 -15.07
N ASN A 284 8.00 -21.70 -15.18
CA ASN A 284 8.73 -20.45 -14.99
C ASN A 284 8.57 -19.97 -13.55
N PRO A 285 9.63 -19.48 -12.88
CA PRO A 285 9.52 -18.94 -11.53
C PRO A 285 8.45 -17.88 -11.35
N VAL A 286 8.17 -17.07 -12.39
CA VAL A 286 7.12 -16.05 -12.36
C VAL A 286 5.72 -16.69 -12.28
N PHE A 287 5.46 -17.72 -13.10
CA PHE A 287 4.19 -18.45 -13.04
C PHE A 287 3.99 -19.13 -11.69
N VAL A 288 5.03 -19.80 -11.19
CA VAL A 288 4.98 -20.45 -9.88
C VAL A 288 4.78 -19.43 -8.77
N MET A 289 5.41 -18.24 -8.85
CA MET A 289 5.20 -17.17 -7.89
C MET A 289 3.75 -16.67 -7.90
N MET A 290 3.13 -16.54 -9.09
CA MET A 290 1.72 -16.19 -9.21
C MET A 290 0.82 -17.23 -8.53
N VAL A 291 1.08 -18.52 -8.75
CA VAL A 291 0.33 -19.62 -8.11
C VAL A 291 0.51 -19.62 -6.59
N LEU A 292 1.74 -19.42 -6.11
CA LEU A 292 2.01 -19.31 -4.67
C LEU A 292 1.28 -18.10 -4.07
N GLY A 293 1.33 -16.94 -4.72
CA GLY A 293 0.61 -15.74 -4.28
C GLY A 293 -0.90 -15.97 -4.23
N TRP A 294 -1.46 -16.70 -5.19
CA TRP A 294 -2.87 -17.08 -5.20
C TRP A 294 -3.22 -18.04 -4.06
N LEU A 295 -2.46 -19.14 -3.87
CA LEU A 295 -2.68 -20.12 -2.81
C LEU A 295 -2.61 -19.48 -1.41
N LEU A 296 -1.58 -18.65 -1.18
CA LEU A 296 -1.45 -17.90 0.07
C LEU A 296 -2.57 -16.85 0.22
N GLY A 297 -3.01 -16.28 -0.89
CA GLY A 297 -4.12 -15.34 -0.97
C GLY A 297 -5.44 -15.93 -0.50
N LEU A 298 -5.70 -17.21 -0.73
CA LEU A 298 -6.89 -17.90 -0.22
C LEU A 298 -6.99 -17.86 1.31
N LYS A 299 -5.85 -17.74 2.01
CA LYS A 299 -5.81 -17.56 3.46
C LYS A 299 -5.78 -16.08 3.85
N MET A 300 -5.08 -15.26 3.10
CA MET A 300 -4.88 -13.85 3.38
C MET A 300 -4.73 -13.08 2.07
N ARG A 301 -5.74 -12.29 1.73
CA ARG A 301 -5.87 -11.55 0.46
C ARG A 301 -4.62 -10.73 0.11
N ARG A 302 -3.92 -10.20 1.12
CA ARG A 302 -2.70 -9.41 0.94
C ARG A 302 -1.62 -10.16 0.15
N PHE A 303 -1.47 -11.50 0.31
CA PHE A 303 -0.50 -12.27 -0.48
C PHE A 303 -0.84 -12.31 -1.97
N TRP A 304 -2.12 -12.34 -2.31
CA TRP A 304 -2.53 -12.21 -3.71
C TRP A 304 -2.23 -10.81 -4.24
N TRP A 305 -2.60 -9.79 -3.49
CA TRP A 305 -2.43 -8.42 -3.95
C TRP A 305 -0.98 -7.99 -4.10
N ASP A 306 -0.13 -8.30 -3.12
CA ASP A 306 1.25 -7.80 -3.07
C ASP A 306 2.26 -8.74 -3.77
N PHE A 307 1.89 -10.00 -4.04
CA PHE A 307 2.78 -10.99 -4.66
C PHE A 307 2.17 -11.66 -5.88
N GLY A 308 0.95 -12.16 -5.76
CA GLY A 308 0.26 -12.83 -6.86
C GLY A 308 -0.03 -11.89 -8.03
N THR A 309 -0.54 -10.69 -7.76
CA THR A 309 -0.89 -9.70 -8.79
C THR A 309 0.32 -9.16 -9.54
N PRO A 310 1.43 -8.74 -8.89
CA PRO A 310 2.67 -8.42 -9.60
C PRO A 310 3.19 -9.57 -10.46
N ALA A 311 3.16 -10.80 -9.94
CA ALA A 311 3.57 -11.97 -10.71
C ALA A 311 2.63 -12.26 -11.90
N PHE A 312 1.32 -12.10 -11.72
CA PHE A 312 0.32 -12.17 -12.79
C PHE A 312 0.63 -11.16 -13.91
N MET A 313 0.87 -9.89 -13.55
CA MET A 313 1.19 -8.85 -14.54
C MET A 313 2.49 -9.17 -15.29
N VAL A 314 3.55 -9.59 -14.59
CA VAL A 314 4.83 -9.94 -15.22
C VAL A 314 4.66 -11.15 -16.14
N TRP A 315 3.95 -12.19 -15.70
CA TRP A 315 3.71 -13.38 -16.52
C TRP A 315 2.90 -13.03 -17.77
N VAL A 316 1.79 -12.29 -17.65
CA VAL A 316 0.99 -11.84 -18.79
C VAL A 316 1.82 -11.00 -19.76
N ALA A 317 2.65 -10.08 -19.26
CA ALA A 317 3.54 -9.26 -20.08
C ALA A 317 4.55 -10.11 -20.87
N MET A 318 5.11 -11.16 -20.25
CA MET A 318 6.04 -12.07 -20.92
C MET A 318 5.35 -12.88 -22.02
N GLU A 319 4.16 -13.41 -21.75
CA GLU A 319 3.38 -14.17 -22.73
C GLU A 319 2.95 -13.29 -23.92
N LEU A 320 2.48 -12.07 -23.63
CA LEU A 320 2.09 -11.13 -24.67
C LEU A 320 3.29 -10.60 -25.46
N GLN A 321 4.44 -10.38 -24.82
CA GLN A 321 5.65 -10.00 -25.54
C GLN A 321 6.03 -11.07 -26.56
N GLU A 322 6.07 -12.36 -26.16
CA GLU A 322 6.37 -13.47 -27.08
C GLU A 322 5.35 -13.52 -28.22
N HIS A 323 4.07 -13.35 -27.90
CA HIS A 323 3.01 -13.32 -28.92
C HIS A 323 3.21 -12.16 -29.91
N PHE A 324 3.51 -10.95 -29.42
CA PHE A 324 3.71 -9.79 -30.27
C PHE A 324 5.02 -9.89 -31.07
N GLU A 325 6.08 -10.48 -30.55
CA GLU A 325 7.31 -10.73 -31.29
C GLU A 325 7.06 -11.66 -32.48
N ASN A 326 6.20 -12.67 -32.34
CA ASN A 326 5.93 -13.67 -33.39
C ASN A 326 4.89 -13.19 -34.43
N HIS A 327 3.98 -12.26 -34.09
CA HIS A 327 2.84 -11.92 -34.96
C HIS A 327 2.79 -10.45 -35.42
N LEU A 328 3.60 -9.57 -34.82
CA LEU A 328 3.60 -8.15 -35.14
C LEU A 328 5.01 -7.66 -35.50
N SER A 329 5.23 -7.22 -36.72
CA SER A 329 6.49 -6.58 -37.08
C SER A 329 6.66 -5.25 -36.33
N LEU A 330 7.94 -4.88 -36.04
CA LEU A 330 8.30 -3.71 -35.24
C LEU A 330 7.83 -2.38 -35.84
N ASP A 331 7.83 -2.31 -37.16
CA ASP A 331 7.53 -1.13 -37.99
C ASP A 331 6.09 -1.15 -38.55
N SER A 332 5.23 -2.02 -38.07
CA SER A 332 3.87 -2.22 -38.55
C SER A 332 2.91 -1.15 -38.03
N ALA A 333 2.16 -0.50 -38.92
CA ALA A 333 1.06 0.37 -38.54
C ALA A 333 0.03 -0.34 -37.64
N ARG A 334 -0.19 -1.66 -37.85
CA ARG A 334 -1.07 -2.47 -37.02
C ARG A 334 -0.61 -2.48 -35.56
N ARG A 335 0.70 -2.54 -35.32
CA ARG A 335 1.29 -2.45 -33.97
C ARG A 335 0.90 -1.14 -33.30
N LEU A 336 1.06 -0.01 -34.02
CA LEU A 336 0.70 1.30 -33.47
C LEU A 336 -0.77 1.39 -33.11
N PHE A 337 -1.68 0.95 -33.98
CA PHE A 337 -3.11 0.95 -33.70
C PHE A 337 -3.49 0.06 -32.51
N ILE A 338 -2.91 -1.13 -32.40
CA ILE A 338 -3.10 -2.01 -31.24
C ILE A 338 -2.60 -1.33 -29.97
N THR A 339 -1.41 -0.72 -30.01
CA THR A 339 -0.87 0.02 -28.85
C THR A 339 -1.76 1.17 -28.41
N LEU A 340 -2.29 1.96 -29.36
CA LEU A 340 -3.21 3.05 -29.04
C LEU A 340 -4.52 2.55 -28.43
N GLY A 341 -5.07 1.44 -28.93
CA GLY A 341 -6.26 0.81 -28.36
C GLY A 341 -6.02 0.31 -26.93
N ILE A 342 -4.90 -0.36 -26.70
CA ILE A 342 -4.51 -0.82 -25.35
C ILE A 342 -4.27 0.38 -24.43
N ALA A 343 -3.58 1.42 -24.90
CA ALA A 343 -3.30 2.63 -24.14
C ALA A 343 -4.59 3.33 -23.68
N ALA A 344 -5.57 3.46 -24.60
CA ALA A 344 -6.90 3.99 -24.27
C ALA A 344 -7.60 3.12 -23.23
N GLY A 345 -7.57 1.78 -23.39
CA GLY A 345 -8.15 0.84 -22.45
C GLY A 345 -7.54 0.93 -21.05
N VAL A 346 -6.21 0.97 -20.95
CA VAL A 346 -5.48 1.13 -19.68
C VAL A 346 -5.84 2.47 -19.03
N PHE A 347 -5.75 3.56 -19.81
CA PHE A 347 -6.07 4.89 -19.30
C PHE A 347 -7.48 4.93 -18.73
N LEU A 348 -8.47 4.47 -19.48
CA LEU A 348 -9.86 4.42 -19.00
C LEU A 348 -10.03 3.44 -17.82
N GLY A 349 -9.41 2.28 -17.87
CA GLY A 349 -9.47 1.27 -16.81
C GLY A 349 -8.95 1.81 -15.47
N PHE A 350 -7.85 2.58 -15.49
CA PHE A 350 -7.29 3.15 -14.26
C PHE A 350 -7.96 4.46 -13.86
N THR A 351 -8.35 5.33 -14.80
CA THR A 351 -8.78 6.69 -14.47
C THR A 351 -10.29 6.88 -14.41
N SER A 352 -11.12 5.94 -14.92
CA SER A 352 -12.58 6.06 -14.80
C SER A 352 -12.99 6.12 -13.32
N ASP A 353 -13.83 7.09 -12.98
CA ASP A 353 -14.34 7.26 -11.61
C ASP A 353 -15.57 6.38 -11.35
N ARG A 354 -15.40 5.07 -11.55
CA ARG A 354 -16.47 4.10 -11.26
C ARG A 354 -16.79 4.10 -9.78
N GLU A 355 -18.07 4.16 -9.44
CA GLU A 355 -18.56 4.15 -8.05
C GLU A 355 -17.91 5.26 -7.19
N ASN A 356 -17.55 6.37 -7.83
CA ASN A 356 -16.90 7.52 -7.20
C ASN A 356 -15.56 7.19 -6.52
N ARG A 357 -14.84 6.16 -6.99
CA ARG A 357 -13.61 5.68 -6.34
C ARG A 357 -12.50 6.74 -6.20
N TRP A 358 -12.52 7.77 -7.05
CA TRP A 358 -11.57 8.88 -7.02
C TRP A 358 -12.15 10.16 -6.40
N THR A 359 -13.48 10.25 -6.32
CA THR A 359 -14.18 11.46 -5.88
C THR A 359 -14.97 11.27 -4.59
N ALA A 360 -15.11 10.05 -4.07
CA ALA A 360 -15.91 9.75 -2.87
C ALA A 360 -15.53 10.60 -1.64
N ASN A 361 -14.26 10.99 -1.53
CA ASN A 361 -13.72 11.68 -0.36
C ASN A 361 -13.59 13.20 -0.54
N LEU A 362 -13.99 13.76 -1.68
CA LEU A 362 -13.83 15.20 -1.96
C LEU A 362 -14.58 16.11 -0.98
N THR A 363 -15.70 15.62 -0.45
CA THR A 363 -16.53 16.36 0.52
C THR A 363 -16.24 15.98 1.96
N THR A 364 -15.27 15.11 2.21
CA THR A 364 -14.93 14.69 3.57
C THR A 364 -14.18 15.81 4.28
N GLU A 365 -14.81 16.37 5.30
CA GLU A 365 -14.18 17.35 6.18
C GLU A 365 -13.41 16.62 7.29
N PHE A 366 -12.15 16.99 7.48
CA PHE A 366 -11.31 16.46 8.54
C PHE A 366 -11.31 17.41 9.74
N LEU A 367 -11.30 16.85 10.92
CA LEU A 367 -11.25 17.62 12.17
C LEU A 367 -9.96 18.47 12.22
N SER A 368 -10.14 19.78 12.35
CA SER A 368 -9.06 20.76 12.49
C SER A 368 -9.45 21.87 13.47
N PRO A 369 -8.51 22.70 13.92
CA PRO A 369 -8.82 23.87 14.75
C PRO A 369 -9.79 24.86 14.10
N GLU A 370 -9.83 24.90 12.77
CA GLU A 370 -10.69 25.77 11.96
C GLU A 370 -12.10 25.20 11.79
N THR A 371 -12.34 23.95 12.19
CA THR A 371 -13.68 23.33 12.10
C THR A 371 -14.70 24.13 12.90
N PRO A 372 -15.81 24.58 12.26
CA PRO A 372 -16.80 25.43 12.94
C PRO A 372 -17.36 24.78 14.20
N GLY A 373 -17.43 25.55 15.27
CA GLY A 373 -18.03 25.11 16.53
C GLY A 373 -17.17 24.15 17.38
N ILE A 374 -15.92 23.85 16.99
CA ILE A 374 -15.03 22.93 17.73
C ILE A 374 -14.04 23.67 18.65
N ALA A 375 -14.03 25.00 18.62
CA ALA A 375 -13.19 25.78 19.51
C ALA A 375 -13.38 25.36 20.99
N GLY A 376 -12.28 25.04 21.68
CA GLY A 376 -12.28 24.53 23.06
C GLY A 376 -12.73 23.07 23.24
N TRP A 377 -12.95 22.34 22.14
CA TRP A 377 -13.27 20.91 22.18
C TRP A 377 -12.09 20.01 21.77
N LEU A 378 -11.10 20.56 21.10
CA LEU A 378 -9.88 19.78 20.77
C LEU A 378 -9.14 19.36 22.05
N PRO A 379 -8.31 18.30 22.00
CA PRO A 379 -7.46 17.93 23.14
C PRO A 379 -6.56 19.10 23.55
N GLU A 380 -6.32 19.23 24.85
CA GLU A 380 -5.34 20.17 25.36
C GLU A 380 -3.92 19.64 25.19
N SER A 381 -2.91 20.49 25.39
CA SER A 381 -1.50 20.08 25.32
C SER A 381 -1.20 18.88 26.23
N GLY A 382 -0.55 17.86 25.71
CA GLY A 382 -0.27 16.59 26.40
C GLY A 382 -1.47 15.67 26.59
N GLY A 383 -2.63 16.00 26.01
CA GLY A 383 -3.83 15.17 26.04
C GLY A 383 -3.73 13.92 25.18
N VAL A 384 -4.72 13.03 25.32
CA VAL A 384 -4.84 11.79 24.53
C VAL A 384 -6.18 11.79 23.78
N VAL A 385 -6.11 11.41 22.51
CA VAL A 385 -7.28 11.10 21.68
C VAL A 385 -7.57 9.61 21.79
N TYR A 386 -8.72 9.27 22.35
CA TYR A 386 -9.25 7.92 22.39
C TYR A 386 -10.11 7.67 21.15
N ASN A 387 -9.70 6.76 20.28
CA ASN A 387 -10.39 6.43 19.03
C ASN A 387 -10.37 4.91 18.84
N SER A 388 -11.45 4.35 18.31
CA SER A 388 -11.58 2.92 18.01
C SER A 388 -11.46 2.61 16.52
N ASP A 389 -11.17 3.62 15.70
CA ASP A 389 -11.06 3.54 14.24
C ASP A 389 -9.74 4.19 13.80
N MET A 390 -8.93 3.45 13.00
CA MET A 390 -7.65 3.93 12.48
C MET A 390 -7.82 5.10 11.51
N ASP A 391 -8.92 5.17 10.77
CA ASP A 391 -9.19 6.29 9.87
C ASP A 391 -9.29 7.62 10.61
N VAL A 392 -9.83 7.60 11.84
CA VAL A 392 -9.87 8.79 12.72
C VAL A 392 -8.45 9.28 13.00
N PHE A 393 -7.51 8.36 13.29
CA PHE A 393 -6.10 8.72 13.47
C PHE A 393 -5.52 9.30 12.18
N PHE A 394 -5.65 8.61 11.05
CA PHE A 394 -5.06 9.07 9.79
C PHE A 394 -5.52 10.48 9.42
N GLN A 395 -6.82 10.73 9.50
CA GLN A 395 -7.43 11.99 9.10
C GLN A 395 -7.11 13.15 10.07
N THR A 396 -7.22 12.90 11.36
CA THR A 396 -6.96 13.94 12.37
C THR A 396 -5.47 14.27 12.49
N PHE A 397 -4.59 13.29 12.41
CA PHE A 397 -3.15 13.52 12.42
C PHE A 397 -2.69 14.26 11.16
N TYR A 398 -3.25 13.93 10.00
CA TYR A 398 -2.94 14.61 8.73
C TYR A 398 -3.25 16.11 8.78
N LYS A 399 -4.37 16.50 9.38
CA LYS A 399 -4.77 17.91 9.52
C LYS A 399 -4.07 18.62 10.68
N ASN A 400 -3.62 17.86 11.69
CA ASN A 400 -3.01 18.42 12.90
C ASN A 400 -1.62 17.80 13.17
N PRO A 401 -0.67 17.86 12.24
CA PRO A 401 0.61 17.15 12.37
C PRO A 401 1.48 17.70 13.51
N THR A 402 1.36 18.99 13.84
CA THR A 402 2.14 19.66 14.88
C THR A 402 1.45 19.68 16.24
N ALA A 403 0.18 19.23 16.31
CA ALA A 403 -0.60 19.24 17.55
C ALA A 403 0.09 18.45 18.68
N ASP A 404 0.00 18.99 19.91
CA ASP A 404 0.68 18.42 21.09
C ASP A 404 -0.26 17.51 21.89
N TRP A 405 -0.83 16.51 21.22
CA TRP A 405 -1.57 15.40 21.82
C TRP A 405 -1.16 14.08 21.20
N ARG A 406 -1.55 12.98 21.83
CA ARG A 406 -1.26 11.62 21.37
C ARG A 406 -2.55 10.87 21.05
N TYR A 407 -2.43 9.79 20.29
CA TYR A 407 -3.56 8.92 19.95
C TYR A 407 -3.41 7.57 20.63
N ILE A 408 -4.52 6.99 21.12
CA ILE A 408 -4.54 5.68 21.76
C ILE A 408 -4.41 4.55 20.71
N LEU A 409 -5.11 4.70 19.57
CA LEU A 409 -5.01 3.82 18.40
C LEU A 409 -4.37 4.63 17.26
N GLY A 410 -3.26 4.12 16.75
CA GLY A 410 -2.55 4.68 15.62
C GLY A 410 -2.85 3.92 14.32
N PHE A 411 -1.80 3.60 13.59
CA PHE A 411 -1.87 2.92 12.28
C PHE A 411 -1.89 1.39 12.38
N GLU A 412 -1.74 0.83 13.56
CA GLU A 412 -1.82 -0.60 13.83
C GLU A 412 -2.24 -0.84 15.28
N SER A 413 -3.21 -1.71 15.47
CA SER A 413 -3.70 -2.10 16.80
C SER A 413 -2.62 -2.85 17.61
N GLY A 414 -1.74 -3.59 16.95
CA GLY A 414 -0.65 -4.33 17.59
C GLY A 414 0.40 -3.46 18.30
N LEU A 415 0.40 -2.14 18.07
CA LEU A 415 1.28 -1.19 18.75
C LEU A 415 0.73 -0.70 20.09
N MET A 416 -0.55 -0.90 20.35
CA MET A 416 -1.20 -0.46 21.59
C MET A 416 -0.64 -1.17 22.82
N ARG A 417 -0.76 -0.53 23.97
CA ARG A 417 -0.52 -1.18 25.25
C ARG A 417 -1.48 -2.35 25.45
N PRO A 418 -1.09 -3.44 26.12
CA PRO A 418 -1.93 -4.65 26.23
C PRO A 418 -3.33 -4.39 26.80
N ASP A 419 -3.47 -3.53 27.79
CA ASP A 419 -4.75 -3.17 28.40
C ASP A 419 -5.66 -2.35 27.48
N ASP A 420 -5.08 -1.45 26.69
CA ASP A 420 -5.81 -0.66 25.71
C ASP A 420 -6.21 -1.52 24.49
N LEU A 421 -5.36 -2.45 24.09
CA LEU A 421 -5.68 -3.41 23.04
C LEU A 421 -6.84 -4.32 23.47
N GLU A 422 -6.87 -4.77 24.73
CA GLU A 422 -7.98 -5.56 25.25
C GLU A 422 -9.29 -4.78 25.28
N THR A 423 -9.23 -3.50 25.62
CA THR A 423 -10.38 -2.60 25.55
C THR A 423 -10.88 -2.44 24.12
N LEU A 424 -9.96 -2.20 23.14
CA LEU A 424 -10.30 -2.09 21.73
C LEU A 424 -10.96 -3.39 21.22
N ARG A 425 -10.47 -4.56 21.63
CA ARG A 425 -11.08 -5.86 21.29
C ARG A 425 -12.54 -5.95 21.74
N LYS A 426 -12.83 -5.55 22.98
CA LYS A 426 -14.19 -5.54 23.52
C LYS A 426 -15.11 -4.60 22.74
N ILE A 427 -14.59 -3.41 22.38
CA ILE A 427 -15.31 -2.45 21.55
C ILE A 427 -15.64 -3.03 20.18
N GLN A 428 -14.66 -3.63 19.49
CA GLN A 428 -14.85 -4.21 18.17
C GLN A 428 -15.75 -5.45 18.18
N TRP A 429 -15.62 -6.31 19.22
CA TRP A 429 -16.48 -7.48 19.39
C TRP A 429 -17.96 -7.12 19.54
N ASN A 430 -18.25 -6.02 20.22
CA ASN A 430 -19.59 -5.51 20.42
C ASN A 430 -20.05 -4.56 19.30
N HIS A 431 -19.36 -4.56 18.14
CA HIS A 431 -19.62 -3.69 17.01
C HIS A 431 -19.71 -2.20 17.40
N SER A 432 -18.91 -1.78 18.36
CA SER A 432 -18.87 -0.40 18.91
C SER A 432 -20.20 0.10 19.49
N ALA A 433 -21.18 -0.76 19.72
CA ALA A 433 -22.53 -0.37 20.14
C ALA A 433 -22.72 -0.33 21.67
N ALA A 434 -21.93 -1.11 22.41
CA ALA A 434 -22.08 -1.18 23.86
C ALA A 434 -21.24 -0.13 24.57
N SER A 435 -21.88 0.84 25.22
CA SER A 435 -21.21 1.90 26.02
C SER A 435 -20.23 1.33 27.07
N GLU A 436 -20.61 0.23 27.70
CA GLU A 436 -19.81 -0.47 28.71
C GLU A 436 -18.43 -0.90 28.22
N ALA A 437 -18.30 -1.18 26.91
CA ALA A 437 -17.01 -1.55 26.34
C ALA A 437 -15.97 -0.41 26.36
N TYR A 438 -16.43 0.85 26.40
CA TYR A 438 -15.59 2.03 26.47
C TYR A 438 -15.23 2.44 27.91
N GLU A 439 -15.91 1.89 28.92
CA GLU A 439 -15.72 2.26 30.34
C GLU A 439 -14.24 2.28 30.77
N PRO A 440 -13.38 1.29 30.40
CA PRO A 440 -11.98 1.33 30.80
C PRO A 440 -11.22 2.55 30.26
N TRP A 441 -11.57 3.02 29.06
CA TRP A 441 -11.00 4.24 28.51
C TRP A 441 -11.56 5.49 29.15
N VAL A 442 -12.89 5.58 29.37
CA VAL A 442 -13.53 6.72 30.04
C VAL A 442 -12.93 6.92 31.43
N ARG A 443 -12.71 5.83 32.20
CA ARG A 443 -12.05 5.90 33.52
C ARG A 443 -10.61 6.41 33.50
N LYS A 444 -9.89 6.22 32.38
CA LYS A 444 -8.52 6.70 32.19
C LYS A 444 -8.46 8.15 31.71
N MET A 445 -9.56 8.68 31.14
CA MET A 445 -9.57 10.03 30.56
C MET A 445 -9.35 11.09 31.62
N ARG A 446 -8.59 12.10 31.25
CA ARG A 446 -8.37 13.34 32.00
C ARG A 446 -9.12 14.48 31.31
N SER A 447 -9.23 15.62 31.95
CA SER A 447 -9.87 16.84 31.39
C SER A 447 -9.27 17.30 30.06
N ALA A 448 -7.95 17.07 29.87
CA ALA A 448 -7.24 17.37 28.63
C ALA A 448 -7.53 16.40 27.47
N ASP A 449 -8.06 15.22 27.77
CA ASP A 449 -8.25 14.13 26.80
C ASP A 449 -9.60 14.28 26.06
N ARG A 450 -9.69 13.63 24.89
CA ARG A 450 -10.93 13.58 24.11
C ARG A 450 -11.17 12.18 23.55
N MET A 451 -12.43 11.84 23.41
CA MET A 451 -12.85 10.63 22.69
C MET A 451 -13.40 11.04 21.32
N LEU A 452 -12.88 10.43 20.26
CA LEU A 452 -13.32 10.67 18.88
C LEU A 452 -13.93 9.39 18.31
N LEU A 453 -15.23 9.41 18.05
CA LEU A 453 -15.96 8.25 17.53
C LEU A 453 -16.87 8.67 16.36
N ARG A 454 -17.04 7.76 15.42
CA ARG A 454 -18.05 7.90 14.37
C ARG A 454 -19.42 7.54 14.96
N GLY A 455 -20.39 8.44 14.84
CA GLY A 455 -21.78 8.20 15.24
C GLY A 455 -22.59 7.59 14.10
N SER A 456 -23.47 6.68 14.41
CA SER A 456 -24.48 6.16 13.47
C SER A 456 -25.71 7.06 13.45
N GLY A 457 -26.18 7.44 12.25
CA GLY A 457 -27.47 8.10 12.08
C GLY A 457 -27.60 9.52 12.66
N GLY A 458 -26.48 10.24 12.83
CA GLY A 458 -26.52 11.64 13.29
C GLY A 458 -26.73 11.83 14.79
N SER A 459 -26.79 10.76 15.57
CA SER A 459 -26.88 10.81 17.04
C SER A 459 -25.49 10.66 17.68
N PRO A 460 -25.26 11.28 18.86
CA PRO A 460 -24.02 11.09 19.59
C PRO A 460 -23.85 9.63 20.04
N PRO A 461 -22.60 9.16 20.22
CA PRO A 461 -22.34 7.86 20.83
C PRO A 461 -23.00 7.75 22.21
N GLY A 462 -23.58 6.57 22.50
CA GLY A 462 -24.34 6.32 23.74
C GLY A 462 -23.45 6.11 24.98
N ILE A 463 -22.47 6.99 25.23
CA ILE A 463 -21.60 6.95 26.42
C ILE A 463 -22.01 8.14 27.30
N PRO A 464 -22.83 7.89 28.36
CA PRO A 464 -23.48 8.96 29.11
C PRO A 464 -22.52 9.76 30.00
N GLU A 465 -21.34 9.24 30.30
CA GLU A 465 -20.31 9.88 31.10
C GLU A 465 -19.63 11.05 30.39
N LEU A 466 -19.83 11.18 29.06
CA LEU A 466 -19.18 12.19 28.23
C LEU A 466 -20.18 13.20 27.69
N GLU A 467 -19.78 14.47 27.67
CA GLU A 467 -20.42 15.49 26.85
C GLU A 467 -19.97 15.32 25.38
N TRP A 468 -20.94 15.31 24.46
CA TRP A 468 -20.67 15.10 23.04
C TRP A 468 -20.96 16.34 22.21
N ARG A 469 -20.13 16.54 21.19
CA ARG A 469 -20.31 17.53 20.14
C ARG A 469 -20.05 16.93 18.76
N TYR A 470 -20.92 17.23 17.82
CA TYR A 470 -20.70 16.88 16.42
C TYR A 470 -19.53 17.71 15.87
N ALA A 471 -18.57 17.05 15.22
CA ALA A 471 -17.40 17.70 14.66
C ALA A 471 -17.52 17.86 13.14
N ALA A 472 -17.33 16.79 12.36
CA ALA A 472 -17.41 16.81 10.91
C ALA A 472 -17.58 15.38 10.37
N SER A 473 -18.23 15.22 9.23
CA SER A 473 -18.31 13.96 8.47
C SER A 473 -18.65 12.72 9.33
N GLY A 474 -19.66 12.85 10.19
CA GLY A 474 -20.12 11.77 11.10
C GLY A 474 -19.25 11.57 12.34
N LEU A 475 -18.23 12.39 12.54
CA LEU A 475 -17.34 12.32 13.70
C LEU A 475 -17.91 13.12 14.88
N TRP A 476 -17.91 12.51 16.06
CA TRP A 476 -18.27 13.13 17.33
C TRP A 476 -17.05 13.23 18.23
N ILE A 477 -16.95 14.35 18.94
CA ILE A 477 -15.92 14.59 19.96
C ILE A 477 -16.56 14.60 21.33
N GLY A 478 -16.08 13.72 22.21
CA GLY A 478 -16.51 13.58 23.60
C GLY A 478 -15.44 14.07 24.57
N ARG A 479 -15.88 14.70 25.65
CA ARG A 479 -15.04 15.11 26.78
C ARG A 479 -15.71 14.82 28.11
N LEU A 480 -14.91 14.70 29.15
CA LEU A 480 -15.47 14.66 30.50
C LEU A 480 -16.24 15.98 30.81
N PRO A 481 -17.38 15.92 31.51
CA PRO A 481 -18.08 17.11 31.97
C PRO A 481 -17.12 18.02 32.73
N LYS A 482 -17.19 19.32 32.49
CA LYS A 482 -16.48 20.28 33.35
C LYS A 482 -17.05 20.15 34.74
N SER A 483 -16.25 19.72 35.73
CA SER A 483 -16.66 19.81 37.12
C SER A 483 -17.14 21.24 37.38
N SER A 484 -18.39 21.39 37.71
CA SER A 484 -18.87 22.67 38.26
C SER A 484 -18.03 22.88 39.52
N THR A 485 -16.95 23.66 39.41
CA THR A 485 -16.37 24.28 40.59
C THR A 485 -17.53 25.04 41.24
N ALA A 486 -18.03 24.47 42.31
CA ALA A 486 -18.94 25.17 43.17
C ALA A 486 -18.30 26.54 43.46
N ASP A 487 -18.85 27.60 42.87
CA ASP A 487 -18.64 28.94 43.32
C ASP A 487 -19.11 28.97 44.78
N GLY A 488 -18.18 28.66 45.67
CA GLY A 488 -18.32 28.90 47.08
C GLY A 488 -18.32 30.41 47.34
N THR A 489 -19.36 31.08 46.96
CA THR A 489 -19.72 32.36 47.57
C THR A 489 -20.15 32.07 48.98
N SER A 490 -19.18 31.96 49.89
CA SER A 490 -19.42 32.18 51.32
C SER A 490 -19.92 33.64 51.48
N LYS A 491 -21.17 33.77 51.79
CA LYS A 491 -21.70 34.98 52.40
C LYS A 491 -21.24 35.05 53.86
#